data_3f92669bb05d4b6b878a02224f2bac6a
#
_entry.id   3f92669bb05d4b6b878a02224f2bac6a
#
_cell.length_a   1.000
_cell.length_b   1.000
_cell.length_c   1.000
_cell.angle_alpha   90.00
_cell.angle_beta   90.00
_cell.angle_gamma   90.00
#
_symmetry.space_group_name_H-M   'P 1'
#
loop_
_entity.id
_entity.type
_entity.pdbx_description
1 polymer ?
#
loop_
_entity_poly.entity_id
_entity_poly.type
_entity_poly.pdbx_seq_one_letter_code
_entity_poly.pdbx_strand_id
1 'polypeptide(L)'
;AIPRALARLAGELGVDIEYGVEVSGLERDGARIAAVRTADGRRLDADIVLVNADLPYAYESLLGERYEGIDRFDFSCSAFLMYLGVDGAYPGLPHHNLIVPADLRRACDDIFDRHQVPADPAFYICNPSKTDPSLAPEGMENIYILVPVPSQDPARPIDWAVEGPRLEADMLQRLERFGLTDLRRRLVTKRTFTPADFQVQLSATRGEAFGLAHGIDQVGYFRPHNRHADCTNLFFVGQSTHPGCGVPMVLISSRLVVERIVAEQG
;
A
#
# COMPACT_ATOMS: atom_id res chain seq x y z
N ALA A 1 10.81 -2.68 -12.74
CA ALA A 1 11.87 -1.87 -13.34
C ALA A 1 12.24 -0.66 -12.48
N ILE A 2 11.28 0.25 -12.16
CA ILE A 2 11.56 1.53 -11.45
C ILE A 2 12.31 1.34 -10.12
N PRO A 3 11.86 0.53 -9.14
CA PRO A 3 12.58 0.39 -7.87
C PRO A 3 14.01 -0.11 -8.03
N ARG A 4 14.25 -1.05 -8.94
CA ARG A 4 15.61 -1.57 -9.20
C ARG A 4 16.53 -0.51 -9.81
N ALA A 5 16.00 0.35 -10.70
CA ALA A 5 16.77 1.45 -11.28
C ALA A 5 17.14 2.49 -10.23
N LEU A 6 16.18 2.84 -9.35
CA LEU A 6 16.42 3.77 -8.24
C LEU A 6 17.43 3.22 -7.23
N ALA A 7 17.32 1.94 -6.86
CA ALA A 7 18.29 1.30 -5.95
C ALA A 7 19.69 1.28 -6.54
N ARG A 8 19.82 0.98 -7.84
CA ARG A 8 21.12 1.05 -8.52
C ARG A 8 21.70 2.46 -8.50
N LEU A 9 20.88 3.46 -8.87
CA LEU A 9 21.30 4.86 -8.86
C LEU A 9 21.73 5.32 -7.45
N ALA A 10 20.98 4.93 -6.42
CA ALA A 10 21.32 5.24 -5.03
C ALA A 10 22.71 4.67 -4.67
N GLY A 11 22.97 3.40 -5.00
CA GLY A 11 24.30 2.80 -4.80
C GLY A 11 25.41 3.50 -5.57
N GLU A 12 25.19 3.90 -6.84
CA GLU A 12 26.11 4.70 -7.65
C GLU A 12 26.43 6.06 -7.02
N LEU A 13 25.48 6.61 -6.24
CA LEU A 13 25.64 7.87 -5.50
C LEU A 13 26.21 7.68 -4.07
N GLY A 14 26.61 6.45 -3.70
CA GLY A 14 27.21 6.17 -2.41
C GLY A 14 26.22 5.92 -1.26
N VAL A 15 24.97 5.63 -1.58
CA VAL A 15 23.97 5.25 -0.57
C VAL A 15 24.10 3.79 -0.21
N ASP A 16 24.30 3.48 1.06
CA ASP A 16 24.23 2.11 1.58
C ASP A 16 22.78 1.67 1.75
N ILE A 17 22.44 0.52 1.15
CA ILE A 17 21.09 -0.04 1.23
C ILE A 17 21.16 -1.42 1.90
N GLU A 18 20.54 -1.54 3.06
CA GLU A 18 20.40 -2.81 3.75
C GLU A 18 18.98 -3.35 3.60
N TYR A 19 18.85 -4.56 3.07
CA TYR A 19 17.58 -5.27 2.92
C TYR A 19 17.38 -6.28 4.04
N GLY A 20 16.09 -6.51 4.40
CA GLY A 20 15.74 -7.50 5.43
C GLY A 20 16.10 -7.07 6.84
N VAL A 21 16.36 -5.78 7.04
CA VAL A 21 16.62 -5.17 8.35
C VAL A 21 15.35 -4.49 8.86
N GLU A 22 14.78 -5.04 9.92
CA GLU A 22 13.62 -4.47 10.58
C GLU A 22 14.06 -3.37 11.55
N VAL A 23 13.47 -2.18 11.43
CA VAL A 23 13.61 -1.08 12.39
C VAL A 23 12.60 -1.30 13.51
N SER A 24 13.10 -1.41 14.74
CA SER A 24 12.30 -1.66 15.94
C SER A 24 11.98 -0.41 16.76
N GLY A 25 12.64 0.72 16.48
CA GLY A 25 12.36 1.96 17.20
C GLY A 25 13.27 3.12 16.85
N LEU A 26 12.87 4.31 17.26
CA LEU A 26 13.62 5.56 17.16
C LEU A 26 13.97 6.05 18.56
N GLU A 27 15.25 6.28 18.82
CA GLU A 27 15.74 6.73 20.11
C GLU A 27 15.73 8.25 20.17
N ARG A 28 14.83 8.80 20.97
CA ARG A 28 14.68 10.25 21.12
C ARG A 28 15.57 10.78 22.25
N ASP A 29 16.25 11.89 21.99
CA ASP A 29 16.97 12.69 22.95
C ASP A 29 16.51 14.16 22.84
N GLY A 30 15.68 14.59 23.79
CA GLY A 30 15.05 15.91 23.76
C GLY A 30 14.22 16.16 22.50
N ALA A 31 14.60 17.15 21.73
CA ALA A 31 13.94 17.53 20.46
C ALA A 31 14.58 16.87 19.22
N ARG A 32 15.36 15.81 19.37
CA ARG A 32 16.03 15.12 18.26
C ARG A 32 15.89 13.60 18.39
N ILE A 33 15.94 12.94 17.25
CA ILE A 33 16.20 11.50 17.19
C ILE A 33 17.72 11.33 17.16
N ALA A 34 18.26 10.64 18.16
CA ALA A 34 19.67 10.36 18.28
C ALA A 34 20.11 9.13 17.50
N ALA A 35 19.23 8.11 17.45
CA ALA A 35 19.56 6.86 16.79
C ALA A 35 18.33 6.10 16.30
N VAL A 36 18.56 5.21 15.36
CA VAL A 36 17.61 4.19 14.88
C VAL A 36 18.01 2.85 15.50
N ARG A 37 17.05 2.12 16.06
CA ARG A 37 17.24 0.77 16.60
C ARG A 37 16.68 -0.26 15.62
N THR A 38 17.41 -1.34 15.44
CA THR A 38 17.00 -2.48 14.61
C THR A 38 16.63 -3.67 15.49
N ALA A 39 15.80 -4.57 14.97
CA ALA A 39 15.34 -5.76 15.68
C ALA A 39 16.48 -6.76 16.01
N ASP A 40 17.57 -6.72 15.25
CA ASP A 40 18.79 -7.49 15.50
C ASP A 40 19.68 -6.87 16.59
N GLY A 41 19.24 -5.77 17.22
CA GLY A 41 19.90 -5.12 18.37
C GLY A 41 20.94 -4.06 18.02
N ARG A 42 21.12 -3.72 16.74
CA ARG A 42 22.02 -2.61 16.37
C ARG A 42 21.44 -1.27 16.73
N ARG A 43 22.32 -0.34 17.02
CA ARG A 43 22.02 1.08 17.23
C ARG A 43 22.77 1.89 16.18
N LEU A 44 22.04 2.63 15.35
CA LEU A 44 22.59 3.43 14.27
C LEU A 44 22.37 4.91 14.59
N ASP A 45 23.45 5.63 14.86
CA ASP A 45 23.40 7.08 15.06
C ASP A 45 22.99 7.79 13.78
N ALA A 46 22.16 8.85 13.91
CA ALA A 46 21.65 9.56 12.74
C ALA A 46 21.52 11.07 13.01
N ASP A 47 22.04 11.88 12.11
CA ASP A 47 21.86 13.34 12.13
C ASP A 47 20.46 13.73 11.67
N ILE A 48 19.93 13.04 10.68
CA ILE A 48 18.59 13.22 10.09
C ILE A 48 17.95 11.85 9.93
N VAL A 49 16.69 11.73 10.31
CA VAL A 49 15.88 10.52 10.13
C VAL A 49 14.71 10.81 9.21
N LEU A 50 14.60 10.04 8.13
CA LEU A 50 13.49 10.09 7.18
C LEU A 50 12.73 8.78 7.20
N VAL A 51 11.47 8.81 7.59
CA VAL A 51 10.61 7.61 7.74
C VAL A 51 9.62 7.54 6.57
N ASN A 52 9.63 6.41 5.86
CA ASN A 52 8.66 6.09 4.81
C ASN A 52 7.68 4.97 5.23
N ALA A 53 7.58 4.67 6.52
CA ALA A 53 6.55 3.79 7.04
C ALA A 53 5.21 4.53 7.11
N ASP A 54 4.11 3.78 7.29
CA ASP A 54 2.81 4.37 7.56
C ASP A 54 2.87 5.29 8.79
N LEU A 55 2.21 6.44 8.72
CA LEU A 55 2.42 7.51 9.71
C LEU A 55 1.97 7.11 11.12
N PRO A 56 0.76 6.55 11.35
CA PRO A 56 0.40 6.05 12.68
C PRO A 56 1.35 4.98 13.20
N TYR A 57 1.78 4.03 12.36
CA TYR A 57 2.77 3.03 12.72
C TYR A 57 4.10 3.67 13.15
N ALA A 58 4.56 4.69 12.42
CA ALA A 58 5.80 5.41 12.77
C ALA A 58 5.72 6.06 14.16
N TYR A 59 4.59 6.67 14.49
CA TYR A 59 4.39 7.26 15.83
C TYR A 59 4.25 6.19 16.90
N GLU A 60 3.36 5.23 16.72
CA GLU A 60 2.98 4.29 17.78
C GLU A 60 4.03 3.19 17.98
N SER A 61 4.56 2.63 16.90
CA SER A 61 5.49 1.50 16.97
C SER A 61 6.96 1.92 17.00
N LEU A 62 7.35 2.98 16.30
CA LEU A 62 8.75 3.36 16.21
C LEU A 62 9.12 4.45 17.24
N LEU A 63 8.23 5.41 17.52
CA LEU A 63 8.45 6.47 18.51
C LEU A 63 7.90 6.14 19.89
N GLY A 64 6.93 5.21 19.99
CA GLY A 64 6.20 4.95 21.25
C GLY A 64 5.27 6.10 21.64
N GLU A 65 4.86 6.93 20.72
CA GLU A 65 3.99 8.09 20.91
C GLU A 65 2.62 7.82 20.25
N ARG A 66 1.55 8.32 20.88
CA ARG A 66 0.22 8.24 20.23
C ARG A 66 0.17 9.17 19.02
N TYR A 67 -0.29 8.69 17.89
CA TYR A 67 -0.60 9.54 16.74
C TYR A 67 -1.97 10.21 16.96
N GLU A 68 -1.98 11.48 17.34
CA GLU A 68 -3.21 12.24 17.63
C GLU A 68 -4.13 12.39 16.40
N GLY A 69 -3.59 12.26 15.20
CA GLY A 69 -4.36 12.31 13.95
C GLY A 69 -5.19 11.07 13.68
N ILE A 70 -5.01 9.95 14.42
CA ILE A 70 -5.69 8.68 14.11
C ILE A 70 -7.22 8.76 14.21
N ASP A 71 -7.71 9.58 15.12
CA ASP A 71 -9.15 9.79 15.34
C ASP A 71 -9.72 10.95 14.50
N ARG A 72 -8.85 11.70 13.85
CA ARG A 72 -9.21 12.88 13.05
C ARG A 72 -9.33 12.59 11.55
N PHE A 73 -8.51 11.67 11.04
CA PHE A 73 -8.43 11.38 9.62
C PHE A 73 -9.20 10.12 9.26
N ASP A 74 -9.89 10.21 8.13
CA ASP A 74 -10.44 9.05 7.45
C ASP A 74 -9.34 8.30 6.70
N PHE A 75 -9.43 6.98 6.71
CA PHE A 75 -8.53 6.12 5.95
C PHE A 75 -9.14 5.77 4.59
N SER A 76 -8.29 5.53 3.60
CA SER A 76 -8.74 5.06 2.29
C SER A 76 -9.34 3.66 2.39
N CYS A 77 -10.00 3.23 1.33
CA CYS A 77 -10.34 1.82 1.19
C CYS A 77 -9.09 0.95 1.16
N SER A 78 -9.29 -0.32 1.42
CA SER A 78 -8.30 -1.37 1.18
C SER A 78 -8.53 -2.04 -0.17
N ALA A 79 -7.77 -3.09 -0.43
CA ALA A 79 -7.90 -3.92 -1.61
C ALA A 79 -7.84 -5.40 -1.24
N PHE A 80 -8.67 -6.21 -1.90
CA PHE A 80 -8.48 -7.64 -1.99
C PHE A 80 -7.78 -7.94 -3.31
N LEU A 81 -6.61 -8.56 -3.23
CA LEU A 81 -5.79 -8.85 -4.41
C LEU A 81 -5.73 -10.34 -4.69
N MET A 82 -5.72 -10.68 -5.98
CA MET A 82 -5.43 -12.05 -6.42
C MET A 82 -4.31 -11.99 -7.46
N TYR A 83 -3.31 -12.82 -7.27
CA TYR A 83 -2.23 -13.06 -8.21
C TYR A 83 -2.40 -14.47 -8.77
N LEU A 84 -2.61 -14.58 -10.06
CA LEU A 84 -2.94 -15.83 -10.74
C LEU A 84 -1.89 -16.13 -11.81
N GLY A 85 -1.21 -17.26 -11.69
CA GLY A 85 -0.46 -17.85 -12.79
C GLY A 85 -1.34 -18.87 -13.49
N VAL A 86 -1.55 -18.72 -14.80
CA VAL A 86 -2.47 -19.56 -15.57
C VAL A 86 -1.74 -20.23 -16.72
N ASP A 87 -2.09 -21.49 -16.96
CA ASP A 87 -1.64 -22.25 -18.13
C ASP A 87 -2.41 -21.82 -19.37
N GLY A 88 -1.67 -21.56 -20.46
CA GLY A 88 -2.20 -21.03 -21.72
C GLY A 88 -2.50 -19.53 -21.64
N ALA A 89 -3.08 -19.00 -22.70
CA ALA A 89 -3.36 -17.59 -22.88
C ALA A 89 -4.86 -17.27 -22.98
N TYR A 90 -5.21 -16.02 -22.67
CA TYR A 90 -6.51 -15.40 -22.93
C TYR A 90 -6.34 -14.29 -23.97
N PRO A 91 -6.33 -14.62 -25.28
CA PRO A 91 -6.02 -13.65 -26.35
C PRO A 91 -6.94 -12.43 -26.36
N GLY A 92 -8.20 -12.62 -25.96
CA GLY A 92 -9.21 -11.58 -25.89
C GLY A 92 -9.10 -10.67 -24.65
N LEU A 93 -8.21 -10.97 -23.68
CA LEU A 93 -8.03 -10.16 -22.49
C LEU A 93 -6.97 -9.07 -22.75
N PRO A 94 -7.32 -7.78 -22.79
CA PRO A 94 -6.35 -6.69 -22.83
C PRO A 94 -5.44 -6.66 -21.60
N HIS A 95 -4.35 -5.87 -21.67
CA HIS A 95 -3.45 -5.66 -20.53
C HIS A 95 -4.20 -5.08 -19.33
N HIS A 96 -5.04 -4.07 -19.56
CA HIS A 96 -5.83 -3.40 -18.52
C HIS A 96 -7.32 -3.55 -18.79
N ASN A 97 -8.07 -3.99 -17.78
CA ASN A 97 -9.52 -4.11 -17.83
C ASN A 97 -10.11 -3.61 -16.53
N LEU A 98 -11.15 -2.78 -16.64
CA LEU A 98 -11.92 -2.31 -15.50
C LEU A 98 -13.35 -2.77 -15.65
N ILE A 99 -13.83 -3.52 -14.70
CA ILE A 99 -15.21 -3.98 -14.62
C ILE A 99 -15.93 -3.12 -13.59
N VAL A 100 -16.98 -2.45 -14.04
CA VAL A 100 -17.78 -1.54 -13.21
C VAL A 100 -19.13 -2.21 -12.93
N PRO A 101 -19.60 -2.25 -11.67
CA PRO A 101 -20.90 -2.81 -11.33
C PRO A 101 -22.04 -1.98 -11.92
N ALA A 102 -23.22 -2.57 -11.98
CA ALA A 102 -24.42 -1.86 -12.48
C ALA A 102 -24.75 -0.63 -11.63
N ASP A 103 -24.52 -0.69 -10.32
CA ASP A 103 -24.70 0.41 -9.37
C ASP A 103 -23.35 0.69 -8.65
N LEU A 104 -22.53 1.51 -9.29
CA LEU A 104 -21.23 1.91 -8.73
C LEU A 104 -21.38 2.70 -7.44
N ARG A 105 -22.44 3.56 -7.34
CA ARG A 105 -22.69 4.35 -6.13
C ARG A 105 -22.93 3.45 -4.94
N ARG A 106 -23.79 2.45 -5.10
CA ARG A 106 -24.05 1.46 -4.05
C ARG A 106 -22.80 0.71 -3.63
N ALA A 107 -21.95 0.32 -4.58
CA ALA A 107 -20.68 -0.35 -4.28
C ALA A 107 -19.73 0.56 -3.48
N CYS A 108 -19.70 1.87 -3.77
CA CYS A 108 -18.95 2.84 -2.98
C CYS A 108 -19.56 3.02 -1.58
N ASP A 109 -20.89 3.18 -1.47
CA ASP A 109 -21.60 3.30 -0.19
C ASP A 109 -21.39 2.05 0.69
N ASP A 110 -21.32 0.86 0.09
CA ASP A 110 -21.00 -0.38 0.81
C ASP A 110 -19.61 -0.33 1.44
N ILE A 111 -18.61 0.17 0.71
CA ILE A 111 -17.22 0.26 1.19
C ILE A 111 -17.07 1.35 2.25
N PHE A 112 -17.51 2.58 1.97
CA PHE A 112 -17.18 3.75 2.78
C PHE A 112 -18.18 4.01 3.90
N ASP A 113 -19.49 3.81 3.66
CA ASP A 113 -20.54 4.15 4.64
C ASP A 113 -20.95 2.92 5.45
N ARG A 114 -21.26 1.81 4.77
CA ARG A 114 -21.73 0.59 5.42
C ARG A 114 -20.62 -0.30 5.94
N HIS A 115 -19.40 -0.09 5.47
CA HIS A 115 -18.22 -0.87 5.84
C HIS A 115 -18.40 -2.37 5.62
N GLN A 116 -18.80 -2.73 4.42
CA GLN A 116 -19.00 -4.11 4.01
C GLN A 116 -18.45 -4.37 2.61
N VAL A 117 -18.07 -5.61 2.34
CA VAL A 117 -17.66 -6.03 0.99
C VAL A 117 -18.86 -5.94 0.06
N PRO A 118 -18.78 -5.18 -1.06
CA PRO A 118 -19.90 -5.05 -1.99
C PRO A 118 -20.34 -6.40 -2.57
N ALA A 119 -21.65 -6.63 -2.65
CA ALA A 119 -22.19 -7.83 -3.28
C ALA A 119 -21.93 -7.86 -4.80
N ASP A 120 -21.83 -6.68 -5.43
CA ASP A 120 -21.42 -6.50 -6.83
C ASP A 120 -20.27 -5.49 -6.89
N PRO A 121 -18.99 -5.94 -6.64
CA PRO A 121 -17.85 -5.04 -6.58
C PRO A 121 -17.39 -4.59 -7.96
N ALA A 122 -16.86 -3.37 -8.04
CA ALA A 122 -15.94 -3.04 -9.11
C ALA A 122 -14.66 -3.87 -8.98
N PHE A 123 -14.02 -4.23 -10.09
CA PHE A 123 -12.71 -4.87 -10.02
C PHE A 123 -11.86 -4.56 -11.26
N TYR A 124 -10.58 -4.60 -11.04
CA TYR A 124 -9.59 -4.37 -12.08
C TYR A 124 -8.84 -5.68 -12.36
N ILE A 125 -8.64 -5.96 -13.66
CA ILE A 125 -7.82 -7.08 -14.14
C ILE A 125 -6.63 -6.52 -14.89
N CYS A 126 -5.44 -6.95 -14.52
CA CYS A 126 -4.21 -6.65 -15.24
C CYS A 126 -3.60 -7.95 -15.76
N ASN A 127 -3.30 -7.99 -17.05
CA ASN A 127 -2.54 -9.05 -17.69
C ASN A 127 -1.20 -8.48 -18.19
N PRO A 128 -0.18 -8.31 -17.33
CA PRO A 128 1.07 -7.68 -17.73
C PRO A 128 1.88 -8.53 -18.69
N SER A 129 1.76 -9.86 -18.67
CA SER A 129 2.42 -10.77 -19.62
C SER A 129 1.97 -10.54 -21.06
N LYS A 130 0.81 -9.91 -21.26
CA LYS A 130 0.33 -9.48 -22.59
C LYS A 130 1.27 -8.49 -23.29
N THR A 131 1.91 -7.63 -22.51
CA THR A 131 2.85 -6.60 -23.01
C THR A 131 4.31 -7.03 -22.81
N ASP A 132 4.60 -7.70 -21.72
CA ASP A 132 5.94 -8.22 -21.40
C ASP A 132 5.86 -9.74 -21.14
N PRO A 133 6.07 -10.56 -22.16
CA PRO A 133 6.01 -12.01 -22.03
C PRO A 133 7.02 -12.59 -21.01
N SER A 134 8.08 -11.85 -20.66
CA SER A 134 9.08 -12.29 -19.68
C SER A 134 8.54 -12.41 -18.25
N LEU A 135 7.33 -11.90 -17.99
CA LEU A 135 6.67 -11.92 -16.68
C LEU A 135 5.95 -13.25 -16.38
N ALA A 136 5.91 -14.17 -17.33
CA ALA A 136 5.37 -15.51 -17.15
C ALA A 136 6.23 -16.54 -17.89
N PRO A 137 6.20 -17.83 -17.51
CA PRO A 137 6.79 -18.88 -18.31
C PRO A 137 6.18 -18.95 -19.71
N GLU A 138 6.89 -19.52 -20.68
CA GLU A 138 6.41 -19.69 -22.05
C GLU A 138 5.06 -20.44 -22.07
N GLY A 139 4.09 -19.92 -22.81
CA GLY A 139 2.75 -20.47 -22.91
C GLY A 139 1.84 -20.19 -21.73
N MET A 140 2.28 -19.42 -20.74
CA MET A 140 1.51 -19.05 -19.54
C MET A 140 1.24 -17.54 -19.47
N GLU A 141 0.30 -17.15 -18.62
CA GLU A 141 0.02 -15.75 -18.32
C GLU A 141 0.02 -15.50 -16.82
N ASN A 142 0.41 -14.27 -16.45
CA ASN A 142 0.31 -13.72 -15.11
C ASN A 142 -0.85 -12.73 -15.08
N ILE A 143 -1.85 -12.99 -14.26
CA ILE A 143 -3.05 -12.16 -14.16
C ILE A 143 -3.15 -11.63 -12.72
N TYR A 144 -3.31 -10.34 -12.58
CA TYR A 144 -3.49 -9.64 -11.32
C TYR A 144 -4.91 -9.08 -11.24
N ILE A 145 -5.58 -9.33 -10.13
CA ILE A 145 -6.93 -8.83 -9.84
C ILE A 145 -6.86 -7.92 -8.62
N LEU A 146 -7.54 -6.77 -8.70
CA LEU A 146 -7.73 -5.87 -7.57
C LEU A 146 -9.22 -5.60 -7.40
N VAL A 147 -9.72 -5.84 -6.21
CA VAL A 147 -11.09 -5.54 -5.78
C VAL A 147 -11.03 -4.54 -4.64
N PRO A 148 -11.57 -3.32 -4.78
CA PRO A 148 -11.69 -2.40 -3.65
C PRO A 148 -12.61 -2.98 -2.58
N VAL A 149 -12.16 -2.93 -1.33
CA VAL A 149 -12.89 -3.44 -0.17
C VAL A 149 -12.70 -2.47 1.00
N PRO A 150 -13.52 -2.55 2.07
CA PRO A 150 -13.33 -1.73 3.26
C PRO A 150 -11.93 -1.94 3.88
N SER A 151 -11.37 -0.89 4.46
CA SER A 151 -10.25 -1.00 5.40
C SER A 151 -10.70 -1.69 6.70
N GLN A 152 -9.77 -2.03 7.59
CA GLN A 152 -10.09 -2.60 8.90
C GLN A 152 -10.57 -1.49 9.85
N ASP A 153 -11.83 -1.55 10.25
CA ASP A 153 -12.40 -0.68 11.28
C ASP A 153 -12.50 -1.47 12.59
N PRO A 154 -11.81 -1.07 13.66
CA PRO A 154 -11.91 -1.78 14.94
C PRO A 154 -13.32 -1.87 15.52
N ALA A 155 -14.19 -0.90 15.17
CA ALA A 155 -15.60 -0.92 15.61
C ALA A 155 -16.49 -1.83 14.76
N ARG A 156 -16.06 -2.17 13.54
CA ARG A 156 -16.79 -3.01 12.58
C ARG A 156 -15.83 -3.99 11.89
N PRO A 157 -15.20 -4.91 12.65
CA PRO A 157 -14.17 -5.79 12.10
C PRO A 157 -14.75 -6.75 11.06
N ILE A 158 -14.00 -6.95 9.97
CA ILE A 158 -14.29 -7.98 8.97
C ILE A 158 -13.32 -9.14 9.21
N ASP A 159 -13.85 -10.35 9.38
CA ASP A 159 -13.03 -11.55 9.50
C ASP A 159 -12.54 -12.01 8.11
N TRP A 160 -11.34 -11.59 7.74
CA TRP A 160 -10.74 -11.94 6.45
C TRP A 160 -10.34 -13.41 6.32
N ALA A 161 -10.29 -14.17 7.41
CA ALA A 161 -10.10 -15.62 7.33
C ALA A 161 -11.36 -16.31 6.77
N VAL A 162 -12.54 -15.71 6.96
CA VAL A 162 -13.82 -16.18 6.42
C VAL A 162 -14.17 -15.47 5.11
N GLU A 163 -14.09 -14.14 5.11
CA GLU A 163 -14.51 -13.32 3.95
C GLU A 163 -13.56 -13.46 2.76
N GLY A 164 -12.27 -13.61 2.99
CA GLY A 164 -11.27 -13.77 1.92
C GLY A 164 -11.55 -14.96 1.01
N PRO A 165 -11.69 -16.18 1.53
CA PRO A 165 -12.07 -17.35 0.71
C PRO A 165 -13.43 -17.22 0.01
N ARG A 166 -14.41 -16.57 0.66
CA ARG A 166 -15.72 -16.30 0.05
C ARG A 166 -15.61 -15.37 -1.17
N LEU A 167 -14.91 -14.26 -1.00
CA LEU A 167 -14.69 -13.30 -2.07
C LEU A 167 -13.84 -13.89 -3.20
N GLU A 168 -12.82 -14.68 -2.87
CA GLU A 168 -12.02 -15.40 -3.87
C GLU A 168 -12.89 -16.30 -4.75
N ALA A 169 -13.76 -17.10 -4.14
CA ALA A 169 -14.64 -18.01 -4.86
C ALA A 169 -15.62 -17.26 -5.78
N ASP A 170 -16.18 -16.13 -5.30
CA ASP A 170 -17.04 -15.25 -6.10
C ASP A 170 -16.26 -14.62 -7.27
N MET A 171 -15.08 -14.11 -7.00
CA MET A 171 -14.25 -13.48 -8.04
C MET A 171 -13.83 -14.47 -9.13
N LEU A 172 -13.44 -15.69 -8.79
CA LEU A 172 -13.14 -16.72 -9.79
C LEU A 172 -14.35 -17.01 -10.67
N GLN A 173 -15.56 -17.05 -10.09
CA GLN A 173 -16.78 -17.22 -10.88
C GLN A 173 -17.07 -16.03 -11.82
N ARG A 174 -16.85 -14.79 -11.30
CA ARG A 174 -17.02 -13.57 -12.13
C ARG A 174 -16.03 -13.51 -13.27
N LEU A 175 -14.78 -13.87 -13.03
CA LEU A 175 -13.72 -13.91 -14.03
C LEU A 175 -14.06 -14.92 -15.16
N GLU A 176 -14.57 -16.10 -14.80
CA GLU A 176 -15.02 -17.09 -15.81
C GLU A 176 -16.20 -16.56 -16.65
N ARG A 177 -17.16 -15.88 -16.02
CA ARG A 177 -18.28 -15.22 -16.74
C ARG A 177 -17.81 -14.06 -17.61
N PHE A 178 -16.76 -13.36 -17.21
CA PHE A 178 -16.17 -12.26 -17.97
C PHE A 178 -15.41 -12.75 -19.22
N GLY A 179 -15.10 -14.03 -19.30
CA GLY A 179 -14.47 -14.62 -20.48
C GLY A 179 -13.14 -15.34 -20.23
N LEU A 180 -12.68 -15.43 -18.97
CA LEU A 180 -11.57 -16.29 -18.61
C LEU A 180 -12.05 -17.73 -18.45
N THR A 181 -12.47 -18.33 -19.55
CA THR A 181 -13.05 -19.67 -19.55
C THR A 181 -12.09 -20.71 -19.00
N ASP A 182 -12.63 -21.68 -18.24
CA ASP A 182 -11.84 -22.75 -17.59
C ASP A 182 -10.76 -22.23 -16.62
N LEU A 183 -10.89 -21.03 -16.09
CA LEU A 183 -9.87 -20.40 -15.24
C LEU A 183 -9.42 -21.31 -14.10
N ARG A 184 -10.37 -21.87 -13.34
CA ARG A 184 -10.04 -22.74 -12.21
C ARG A 184 -9.22 -23.97 -12.60
N ARG A 185 -9.48 -24.54 -13.78
CA ARG A 185 -8.73 -25.68 -14.30
C ARG A 185 -7.33 -25.30 -14.77
N ARG A 186 -7.16 -24.07 -15.22
CA ARG A 186 -5.93 -23.51 -15.78
C ARG A 186 -5.02 -22.85 -14.74
N LEU A 187 -5.47 -22.74 -13.48
CA LEU A 187 -4.66 -22.19 -12.40
C LEU A 187 -3.47 -23.11 -12.10
N VAL A 188 -2.27 -22.58 -12.27
CA VAL A 188 -1.00 -23.21 -11.87
C VAL A 188 -0.55 -22.72 -10.52
N THR A 189 -0.71 -21.44 -10.26
CA THR A 189 -0.42 -20.83 -8.96
C THR A 189 -1.43 -19.74 -8.64
N LYS A 190 -1.69 -19.56 -7.35
CA LYS A 190 -2.62 -18.54 -6.86
C LYS A 190 -2.13 -18.02 -5.51
N ARG A 191 -2.16 -16.70 -5.37
CA ARG A 191 -1.95 -16.02 -4.07
C ARG A 191 -2.99 -14.94 -3.91
N THR A 192 -3.61 -14.88 -2.75
CA THR A 192 -4.48 -13.76 -2.35
C THR A 192 -3.76 -12.85 -1.35
N PHE A 193 -4.20 -11.62 -1.28
CA PHE A 193 -3.72 -10.63 -0.33
C PHE A 193 -4.92 -9.80 0.14
N THR A 194 -5.13 -9.77 1.42
CA THR A 194 -6.31 -9.18 2.07
C THR A 194 -5.95 -7.91 2.85
N PRO A 195 -6.91 -7.12 3.33
CA PRO A 195 -6.64 -6.04 4.25
C PRO A 195 -5.85 -6.43 5.50
N ALA A 196 -6.05 -7.65 6.01
CA ALA A 196 -5.25 -8.18 7.13
C ALA A 196 -3.77 -8.36 6.73
N ASP A 197 -3.51 -8.77 5.49
CA ASP A 197 -2.13 -8.90 4.99
C ASP A 197 -1.46 -7.54 4.81
N PHE A 198 -2.18 -6.50 4.37
CA PHE A 198 -1.65 -5.13 4.33
C PHE A 198 -1.23 -4.66 5.72
N GLN A 199 -2.06 -4.94 6.73
CA GLN A 199 -1.76 -4.58 8.11
C GLN A 199 -0.53 -5.33 8.64
N VAL A 200 -0.45 -6.63 8.43
CA VAL A 200 0.63 -7.47 8.98
C VAL A 200 1.94 -7.31 8.21
N GLN A 201 1.89 -7.30 6.86
CA GLN A 201 3.10 -7.34 6.04
C GLN A 201 3.65 -5.96 5.68
N LEU A 202 2.79 -4.93 5.66
CA LEU A 202 3.18 -3.56 5.28
C LEU A 202 3.01 -2.56 6.41
N SER A 203 2.60 -3.01 7.60
CA SER A 203 2.32 -2.15 8.76
C SER A 203 1.32 -1.03 8.43
N ALA A 204 0.42 -1.26 7.45
CA ALA A 204 -0.59 -0.31 7.05
C ALA A 204 -1.67 -0.21 8.12
N THR A 205 -1.85 0.97 8.70
CA THR A 205 -2.87 1.21 9.73
C THR A 205 -4.26 0.92 9.17
N ARG A 206 -5.04 0.09 9.87
CA ARG A 206 -6.35 -0.39 9.39
C ARG A 206 -6.29 -1.18 8.07
N GLY A 207 -5.11 -1.64 7.66
CA GLY A 207 -4.95 -2.41 6.43
C GLY A 207 -5.35 -1.67 5.16
N GLU A 208 -5.31 -0.34 5.15
CA GLU A 208 -5.60 0.46 3.96
C GLU A 208 -4.55 0.27 2.88
N ALA A 209 -4.98 0.36 1.61
CA ALA A 209 -4.07 0.19 0.48
C ALA A 209 -3.44 1.52 -0.01
N PHE A 210 -4.04 2.66 0.36
CA PHE A 210 -3.72 3.97 -0.22
C PHE A 210 -3.46 5.07 0.83
N GLY A 211 -3.23 4.70 2.09
CA GLY A 211 -3.01 5.62 3.19
C GLY A 211 -4.29 6.34 3.62
N LEU A 212 -4.15 7.59 4.04
CA LEU A 212 -5.28 8.43 4.41
C LEU A 212 -6.15 8.75 3.19
N ALA A 213 -7.47 8.85 3.39
CA ALA A 213 -8.41 9.24 2.35
C ALA A 213 -8.09 10.64 1.78
N HIS A 214 -8.70 10.97 0.64
CA HIS A 214 -8.45 12.22 -0.08
C HIS A 214 -9.69 13.13 -0.05
N GLY A 215 -10.38 13.20 1.10
CA GLY A 215 -11.41 14.20 1.36
C GLY A 215 -10.84 15.62 1.28
N ILE A 216 -11.69 16.61 0.96
CA ILE A 216 -11.26 18.02 0.80
C ILE A 216 -10.63 18.55 2.10
N ASP A 217 -11.09 18.07 3.23
CA ASP A 217 -10.66 18.42 4.58
C ASP A 217 -9.34 17.76 5.01
N GLN A 218 -8.79 16.85 4.20
CA GLN A 218 -7.53 16.15 4.49
C GLN A 218 -6.59 16.01 3.28
N VAL A 219 -6.72 16.91 2.31
CA VAL A 219 -5.78 17.04 1.18
C VAL A 219 -5.03 18.37 1.24
N GLY A 220 -3.97 18.50 0.47
CA GLY A 220 -3.18 19.71 0.37
C GLY A 220 -2.62 20.14 1.72
N TYR A 221 -2.97 21.33 2.15
CA TYR A 221 -2.52 21.92 3.42
C TYR A 221 -2.99 21.14 4.66
N PHE A 222 -4.14 20.50 4.60
CA PHE A 222 -4.72 19.77 5.74
C PHE A 222 -4.18 18.36 5.90
N ARG A 223 -3.42 17.86 4.91
CA ARG A 223 -2.77 16.55 5.00
C ARG A 223 -1.61 16.60 6.00
N PRO A 224 -1.31 15.48 6.70
CA PRO A 224 -0.18 15.45 7.63
C PRO A 224 1.10 15.97 6.98
N HIS A 225 1.79 16.85 7.71
CA HIS A 225 3.05 17.42 7.25
C HIS A 225 4.15 16.35 7.19
N ASN A 226 5.13 16.58 6.34
CA ASN A 226 6.29 15.72 6.18
C ASN A 226 7.44 16.03 7.17
N ARG A 227 7.12 16.64 8.33
CA ARG A 227 8.05 16.89 9.43
C ARG A 227 7.33 16.64 10.76
N HIS A 228 8.04 16.03 11.71
CA HIS A 228 7.53 15.89 13.07
C HIS A 228 7.42 17.26 13.75
N ALA A 229 6.36 17.47 14.54
CA ALA A 229 6.10 18.76 15.19
C ALA A 229 7.22 19.16 16.17
N ASP A 230 7.66 18.22 16.99
CA ASP A 230 8.57 18.47 18.12
C ASP A 230 9.99 17.94 17.89
N CYS A 231 10.24 17.14 16.86
CA CYS A 231 11.58 16.67 16.54
C CYS A 231 12.15 17.43 15.36
N THR A 232 13.30 18.06 15.55
CA THR A 232 13.92 18.94 14.55
C THR A 232 14.56 18.20 13.38
N ASN A 233 14.88 16.90 13.56
CA ASN A 233 15.58 16.09 12.57
C ASN A 233 14.77 14.84 12.12
N LEU A 234 13.47 14.78 12.41
CA LEU A 234 12.59 13.68 12.02
C LEU A 234 11.61 14.14 10.94
N PHE A 235 11.67 13.46 9.80
CA PHE A 235 10.85 13.74 8.63
C PHE A 235 10.09 12.50 8.17
N PHE A 236 8.97 12.72 7.48
CA PHE A 236 8.12 11.67 6.94
C PHE A 236 7.94 11.84 5.43
N VAL A 237 7.88 10.74 4.71
CA VAL A 237 7.68 10.70 3.26
C VAL A 237 6.72 9.59 2.89
N GLY A 238 6.10 9.67 1.74
CA GLY A 238 5.24 8.62 1.21
C GLY A 238 3.75 8.94 1.24
N GLN A 239 2.93 7.90 1.18
CA GLN A 239 1.49 8.04 0.95
C GLN A 239 0.71 8.64 2.12
N SER A 240 1.18 8.47 3.34
CA SER A 240 0.48 8.96 4.55
C SER A 240 0.68 10.47 4.80
N THR A 241 1.63 11.11 4.10
CA THR A 241 1.94 12.53 4.22
C THR A 241 1.60 13.30 2.95
N HIS A 242 1.82 14.62 2.96
CA HIS A 242 1.66 15.47 1.78
C HIS A 242 2.66 15.06 0.66
N PRO A 243 2.23 14.97 -0.63
CA PRO A 243 0.89 15.29 -1.17
C PRO A 243 -0.11 14.11 -1.13
N GLY A 244 0.30 12.87 -0.86
CA GLY A 244 -0.58 11.73 -0.75
C GLY A 244 -0.14 10.50 -1.55
N CYS A 245 -1.08 9.58 -1.81
CA CYS A 245 -0.79 8.30 -2.45
C CYS A 245 -0.65 8.39 -3.98
N GLY A 246 -0.02 7.35 -4.52
CA GLY A 246 0.23 7.19 -5.96
C GLY A 246 1.69 7.43 -6.32
N VAL A 247 2.21 6.65 -7.29
CA VAL A 247 3.64 6.68 -7.65
C VAL A 247 4.15 8.10 -7.95
N PRO A 248 3.45 8.95 -8.74
CA PRO A 248 3.90 10.33 -8.95
C PRO A 248 3.90 11.16 -7.66
N MET A 249 2.88 10.98 -6.81
CA MET A 249 2.74 11.76 -5.58
C MET A 249 3.80 11.42 -4.54
N VAL A 250 4.15 10.15 -4.37
CA VAL A 250 5.22 9.76 -3.44
C VAL A 250 6.59 10.20 -3.91
N LEU A 251 6.84 10.31 -5.22
CA LEU A 251 8.06 10.90 -5.77
C LEU A 251 8.10 12.42 -5.53
N ILE A 252 6.96 13.10 -5.64
CA ILE A 252 6.84 14.52 -5.27
C ILE A 252 7.06 14.71 -3.77
N SER A 253 6.47 13.84 -2.91
CA SER A 253 6.70 13.84 -1.48
C SER A 253 8.19 13.77 -1.14
N SER A 254 8.92 12.86 -1.78
CA SER A 254 10.37 12.73 -1.63
C SER A 254 11.11 14.03 -1.95
N ARG A 255 10.80 14.67 -3.08
CA ARG A 255 11.41 15.96 -3.46
C ARG A 255 11.12 17.06 -2.43
N LEU A 256 9.86 17.21 -2.02
CA LEU A 256 9.46 18.23 -1.06
C LEU A 256 10.13 18.06 0.31
N VAL A 257 10.33 16.82 0.74
CA VAL A 257 11.04 16.53 2.00
C VAL A 257 12.53 16.90 1.87
N VAL A 258 13.18 16.56 0.78
CA VAL A 258 14.59 16.89 0.56
C VAL A 258 14.78 18.42 0.49
N GLU A 259 13.93 19.13 -0.25
CA GLU A 259 13.97 20.61 -0.32
C GLU A 259 13.81 21.23 1.09
N ARG A 260 12.93 20.68 1.92
CA ARG A 260 12.75 21.13 3.31
C ARG A 260 13.98 20.83 4.17
N ILE A 261 14.53 19.62 4.12
CA ILE A 261 15.73 19.25 4.88
C ILE A 261 16.88 20.19 4.54
N VAL A 262 17.13 20.44 3.26
CA VAL A 262 18.18 21.36 2.82
C VAL A 262 17.95 22.79 3.33
N ALA A 263 16.70 23.25 3.33
CA ALA A 263 16.38 24.61 3.83
C ALA A 263 16.48 24.77 5.36
N GLU A 264 16.24 23.69 6.11
CA GLU A 264 16.21 23.74 7.59
C GLU A 264 17.53 23.29 8.24
N GLN A 265 18.34 22.49 7.57
CA GLN A 265 19.55 21.87 8.11
C GLN A 265 20.84 22.25 7.34
N GLY A 266 20.72 22.84 6.15
CA GLY A 266 21.83 23.40 5.36
C GLY A 266 22.04 24.85 5.70
#